data_6e25272426e4f8ffa2b841866fc5620d
#
_entry.id   6e25272426e4f8ffa2b841866fc5620d
#
_cell.length_a   1.000
_cell.length_b   1.000
_cell.length_c   1.000
_cell.angle_alpha   90.00
_cell.angle_beta   90.00
_cell.angle_gamma   90.00
#
_symmetry.space_group_name_H-M   'P 1'
#
loop_
_entity.id
_entity.type
_entity.pdbx_description
1 polymer ?
#
loop_
_entity_poly.entity_id
_entity_poly.type
_entity_poly.pdbx_seq_one_letter_code
_entity_poly.pdbx_strand_id
1 'polypeptide(L)'
;MTGIFLVAIIAVISVSDLISIDSINWPAELKQSICDQLQITLVFDRYKSLYVIAASICTVTTFPSDIKNHVLPYIRQRTDFDSMMNARLLAIAAYIIVTMITGFLLAGVFLNPFMTIETRGSSLYGIFQPLMNSKAAWIYLVLMSFNLAMSIIPVCYLAAAVAILKPDEYVAVGAGFFVFYLLFYFTGSLPWILSYSSLTSEPGRASVGEVIY
;
A
#
# COMPACT_ATOMS: atom_id res chain seq x y z
N MET A 1 9.24 11.80 -7.09
CA MET A 1 8.26 12.68 -6.42
C MET A 1 6.81 12.40 -6.83
N THR A 2 6.52 12.12 -8.07
CA THR A 2 5.15 11.81 -8.57
C THR A 2 4.43 10.71 -7.77
N GLY A 3 5.11 9.63 -7.41
CA GLY A 3 4.50 8.52 -6.66
C GLY A 3 3.98 8.91 -5.27
N ILE A 4 4.69 9.76 -4.55
CA ILE A 4 4.28 10.23 -3.21
C ILE A 4 2.96 10.99 -3.28
N PHE A 5 2.87 11.93 -4.24
CA PHE A 5 1.64 12.70 -4.44
C PHE A 5 0.48 11.81 -4.90
N LEU A 6 0.76 10.83 -5.75
CA LEU A 6 -0.26 9.89 -6.22
C LEU A 6 -0.85 9.07 -5.05
N VAL A 7 0.00 8.52 -4.18
CA VAL A 7 -0.42 7.78 -2.98
C VAL A 7 -1.19 8.69 -2.03
N ALA A 8 -0.72 9.91 -1.78
CA ALA A 8 -1.40 10.87 -0.93
C ALA A 8 -2.79 11.25 -1.49
N ILE A 9 -2.90 11.49 -2.79
CA ILE A 9 -4.17 11.80 -3.45
C ILE A 9 -5.13 10.61 -3.35
N ILE A 10 -4.68 9.38 -3.61
CA ILE A 10 -5.50 8.18 -3.46
C ILE A 10 -5.99 8.05 -2.01
N ALA A 11 -5.12 8.27 -1.02
CA ALA A 11 -5.50 8.20 0.40
C ALA A 11 -6.56 9.25 0.75
N VAL A 12 -6.39 10.50 0.30
CA VAL A 12 -7.36 11.57 0.55
C VAL A 12 -8.70 11.29 -0.15
N ILE A 13 -8.69 10.88 -1.41
CA ILE A 13 -9.92 10.55 -2.15
C ILE A 13 -10.65 9.37 -1.49
N SER A 14 -9.92 8.32 -1.12
CA SER A 14 -10.52 7.14 -0.49
C SER A 14 -11.15 7.46 0.86
N VAL A 15 -10.54 8.35 1.64
CA VAL A 15 -11.14 8.85 2.89
C VAL A 15 -12.34 9.74 2.60
N SER A 16 -12.26 10.63 1.61
CA SER A 16 -13.39 11.53 1.27
C SER A 16 -14.63 10.78 0.78
N ASP A 17 -14.46 9.65 0.09
CA ASP A 17 -15.58 8.81 -0.37
C ASP A 17 -16.34 8.16 0.81
N LEU A 18 -15.68 7.98 1.96
CA LEU A 18 -16.27 7.36 3.15
C LEU A 18 -16.85 8.37 4.13
N ILE A 19 -16.48 9.64 4.01
CA ILE A 19 -16.96 10.70 4.89
C ILE A 19 -18.25 11.29 4.30
N SER A 20 -19.33 11.30 5.08
CA SER A 20 -20.48 12.11 4.75
C SER A 20 -20.14 13.60 4.97
N ILE A 21 -20.55 14.47 4.05
CA ILE A 21 -20.26 15.92 4.10
C ILE A 21 -20.76 16.54 5.43
N ASP A 22 -21.81 16.00 5.99
CA ASP A 22 -22.39 16.46 7.27
C ASP A 22 -21.44 16.24 8.47
N SER A 23 -20.54 15.24 8.40
CA SER A 23 -19.62 14.93 9.49
C SER A 23 -18.49 15.94 9.65
N ILE A 24 -18.23 16.78 8.65
CA ILE A 24 -17.18 17.81 8.68
C ILE A 24 -17.52 18.91 9.70
N ASN A 25 -18.80 19.20 9.90
CA ASN A 25 -19.29 20.25 10.81
C ASN A 25 -19.50 19.77 12.25
N TRP A 26 -19.18 18.52 12.57
CA TRP A 26 -19.36 17.96 13.90
C TRP A 26 -18.39 18.58 14.92
N PRO A 27 -18.81 18.66 16.20
CA PRO A 27 -17.91 19.06 17.29
C PRO A 27 -16.67 18.18 17.31
N ALA A 28 -15.54 18.72 17.75
CA ALA A 28 -14.24 18.01 17.78
C ALA A 28 -14.31 16.64 18.51
N GLU A 29 -15.26 16.48 19.43
CA GLU A 29 -15.48 15.24 20.18
C GLU A 29 -16.12 14.11 19.35
N LEU A 30 -16.82 14.47 18.27
CA LEU A 30 -17.51 13.53 17.35
C LEU A 30 -16.80 13.39 16.00
N LYS A 31 -15.68 14.10 15.80
CA LYS A 31 -14.90 14.00 14.56
C LYS A 31 -14.33 12.59 14.42
N GLN A 32 -14.49 12.05 13.23
CA GLN A 32 -13.93 10.75 12.87
C GLN A 32 -12.41 10.79 12.91
N SER A 33 -11.80 9.66 13.26
CA SER A 33 -10.33 9.53 13.27
C SER A 33 -9.78 9.25 11.87
N ILE A 34 -8.69 9.90 11.52
CA ILE A 34 -7.95 9.65 10.27
C ILE A 34 -7.47 8.19 10.22
N CYS A 35 -6.94 7.68 11.33
CA CYS A 35 -6.44 6.31 11.40
C CYS A 35 -7.54 5.28 11.15
N ASP A 36 -8.72 5.46 11.74
CA ASP A 36 -9.87 4.57 11.54
C ASP A 36 -10.33 4.59 10.08
N GLN A 37 -10.45 5.77 9.48
CA GLN A 37 -10.89 5.89 8.09
C GLN A 37 -9.89 5.28 7.11
N LEU A 38 -8.60 5.51 7.30
CA LEU A 38 -7.57 4.89 6.48
C LEU A 38 -7.54 3.36 6.67
N GLN A 39 -7.79 2.86 7.88
CA GLN A 39 -7.91 1.42 8.11
C GLN A 39 -9.12 0.85 7.38
N ILE A 40 -10.28 1.51 7.46
CA ILE A 40 -11.49 1.10 6.73
C ILE A 40 -11.24 1.09 5.22
N THR A 41 -10.55 2.10 4.67
CA THR A 41 -10.22 2.12 3.23
C THR A 41 -9.38 0.93 2.81
N LEU A 42 -8.48 0.45 3.68
CA LEU A 42 -7.67 -0.72 3.41
C LEU A 42 -8.43 -2.05 3.54
N VAL A 43 -9.63 -2.07 4.12
CA VAL A 43 -10.52 -3.24 4.07
C VAL A 43 -11.11 -3.40 2.67
N PHE A 44 -11.36 -2.31 1.95
CA PHE A 44 -11.94 -2.38 0.61
C PHE A 44 -10.89 -2.64 -0.47
N ASP A 45 -11.06 -3.73 -1.22
CA ASP A 45 -10.16 -4.15 -2.29
C ASP A 45 -10.02 -3.13 -3.42
N ARG A 46 -11.07 -2.34 -3.65
CA ARG A 46 -11.08 -1.25 -4.62
C ARG A 46 -9.93 -0.26 -4.38
N TYR A 47 -9.72 0.16 -3.15
CA TYR A 47 -8.66 1.12 -2.82
C TYR A 47 -7.28 0.48 -2.80
N LYS A 48 -7.18 -0.77 -2.33
CA LYS A 48 -5.91 -1.53 -2.38
C LYS A 48 -5.40 -1.66 -3.81
N SER A 49 -6.29 -1.98 -4.76
CA SER A 49 -5.92 -2.10 -6.17
C SER A 49 -5.38 -0.79 -6.76
N LEU A 50 -5.90 0.37 -6.33
CA LEU A 50 -5.37 1.67 -6.75
C LEU A 50 -3.94 1.91 -6.26
N TYR A 51 -3.61 1.51 -5.02
CA TYR A 51 -2.24 1.60 -4.52
C TYR A 51 -1.28 0.68 -5.28
N VAL A 52 -1.75 -0.53 -5.65
CA VAL A 52 -0.96 -1.47 -6.47
C VAL A 52 -0.69 -0.89 -7.85
N ILE A 53 -1.71 -0.33 -8.51
CA ILE A 53 -1.56 0.33 -9.82
C ILE A 53 -0.58 1.49 -9.71
N ALA A 54 -0.73 2.34 -8.70
CA ALA A 54 0.17 3.48 -8.47
C ALA A 54 1.62 3.04 -8.27
N ALA A 55 1.85 2.00 -7.46
CA ALA A 55 3.17 1.42 -7.26
C ALA A 55 3.73 0.83 -8.56
N SER A 56 2.93 0.10 -9.33
CA SER A 56 3.34 -0.51 -10.60
C SER A 56 3.72 0.54 -11.63
N ILE A 57 2.94 1.62 -11.77
CA ILE A 57 3.28 2.74 -12.66
C ILE A 57 4.63 3.36 -12.30
N CYS A 58 4.91 3.53 -11.01
CA CYS A 58 6.12 4.22 -10.58
C CYS A 58 7.38 3.35 -10.60
N THR A 59 7.24 2.02 -10.53
CA THR A 59 8.39 1.11 -10.35
C THR A 59 8.58 0.16 -11.50
N VAL A 60 7.52 -0.51 -11.97
CA VAL A 60 7.64 -1.61 -12.93
C VAL A 60 7.89 -1.10 -14.35
N THR A 61 7.37 0.08 -14.71
CA THR A 61 7.54 0.67 -16.04
C THR A 61 8.98 1.00 -16.40
N THR A 62 9.88 1.08 -15.41
CA THR A 62 11.32 1.31 -15.67
C THR A 62 11.98 0.14 -16.41
N PHE A 63 11.52 -1.11 -16.22
CA PHE A 63 12.08 -2.28 -16.89
C PHE A 63 11.86 -2.26 -18.41
N PRO A 64 10.62 -2.11 -18.93
CA PRO A 64 10.39 -2.00 -20.37
C PRO A 64 11.15 -0.84 -21.01
N SER A 65 11.24 0.29 -20.32
CA SER A 65 11.95 1.46 -20.79
C SER A 65 13.44 1.18 -21.00
N ASP A 66 14.09 0.51 -20.04
CA ASP A 66 15.52 0.18 -20.14
C ASP A 66 15.81 -0.86 -21.21
N ILE A 67 14.88 -1.81 -21.44
CA ILE A 67 15.01 -2.80 -22.53
C ILE A 67 14.89 -2.11 -23.88
N LYS A 68 13.87 -1.25 -24.06
CA LYS A 68 13.63 -0.50 -25.31
C LYS A 68 14.78 0.44 -25.66
N ASN A 69 15.37 1.07 -24.65
CA ASN A 69 16.49 2.01 -24.83
C ASN A 69 17.86 1.32 -24.95
N HIS A 70 17.90 -0.01 -25.05
CA HIS A 70 19.13 -0.80 -25.17
C HIS A 70 20.17 -0.55 -24.06
N VAL A 71 19.71 -0.13 -22.87
CA VAL A 71 20.60 0.15 -21.72
C VAL A 71 21.19 -1.14 -21.13
N LEU A 72 20.44 -2.25 -21.20
CA LEU A 72 20.84 -3.55 -20.64
C LEU A 72 22.18 -4.08 -21.18
N PRO A 73 22.50 -4.05 -22.48
CA PRO A 73 23.79 -4.53 -22.99
C PRO A 73 24.99 -3.77 -22.40
N TYR A 74 24.87 -2.46 -22.21
CA TYR A 74 25.93 -1.64 -21.62
C TYR A 74 26.18 -1.94 -20.15
N ILE A 75 25.10 -2.22 -19.40
CA ILE A 75 25.21 -2.56 -17.99
C ILE A 75 25.82 -3.96 -17.84
N ARG A 76 25.45 -4.92 -18.69
CA ARG A 76 25.94 -6.29 -18.68
C ARG A 76 27.46 -6.39 -18.91
N GLN A 77 28.06 -5.42 -19.60
CA GLN A 77 29.51 -5.36 -19.80
C GLN A 77 30.27 -4.93 -18.54
N ARG A 78 29.62 -4.30 -17.58
CA ARG A 78 30.26 -3.70 -16.38
C ARG A 78 29.94 -4.41 -15.08
N THR A 79 28.86 -5.15 -15.01
CA THR A 79 28.39 -5.81 -13.78
C THR A 79 27.76 -7.15 -14.09
N ASP A 80 27.84 -8.08 -13.13
CA ASP A 80 27.13 -9.35 -13.21
C ASP A 80 25.63 -9.11 -13.23
N PHE A 81 24.94 -9.87 -14.07
CA PHE A 81 23.48 -9.75 -14.24
C PHE A 81 22.71 -9.92 -12.92
N ASP A 82 23.12 -10.89 -12.10
CA ASP A 82 22.45 -11.19 -10.82
C ASP A 82 22.59 -10.05 -9.82
N SER A 83 23.79 -9.44 -9.75
CA SER A 83 24.05 -8.29 -8.90
C SER A 83 23.20 -7.07 -9.30
N MET A 84 23.10 -6.83 -10.61
CA MET A 84 22.27 -5.76 -11.16
C MET A 84 20.78 -5.99 -10.85
N MET A 85 20.31 -7.22 -11.03
CA MET A 85 18.91 -7.58 -10.79
C MET A 85 18.52 -7.42 -9.32
N ASN A 86 19.37 -7.92 -8.42
CA ASN A 86 19.17 -7.78 -6.98
C ASN A 86 19.16 -6.31 -6.54
N ALA A 87 20.06 -5.48 -7.07
CA ALA A 87 20.09 -4.06 -6.79
C ALA A 87 18.80 -3.36 -7.23
N ARG A 88 18.26 -3.73 -8.40
CA ARG A 88 16.97 -3.18 -8.88
C ARG A 88 15.78 -3.60 -8.03
N LEU A 89 15.69 -4.87 -7.66
CA LEU A 89 14.63 -5.36 -6.80
C LEU A 89 14.66 -4.65 -5.45
N LEU A 90 15.84 -4.48 -4.88
CA LEU A 90 16.03 -3.73 -3.64
C LEU A 90 15.62 -2.25 -3.79
N ALA A 91 15.98 -1.62 -4.90
CA ALA A 91 15.60 -0.24 -5.19
C ALA A 91 14.08 -0.09 -5.32
N ILE A 92 13.39 -1.03 -5.98
CA ILE A 92 11.92 -1.06 -6.08
C ILE A 92 11.30 -1.17 -4.68
N ALA A 93 11.77 -2.12 -3.86
CA ALA A 93 11.27 -2.29 -2.49
C ALA A 93 11.45 -1.02 -1.66
N ALA A 94 12.65 -0.45 -1.65
CA ALA A 94 12.94 0.78 -0.93
C ALA A 94 12.07 1.95 -1.40
N TYR A 95 11.90 2.08 -2.72
CA TYR A 95 11.05 3.13 -3.29
C TYR A 95 9.59 2.98 -2.88
N ILE A 96 9.02 1.76 -2.93
CA ILE A 96 7.64 1.49 -2.52
C ILE A 96 7.46 1.83 -1.04
N ILE A 97 8.37 1.38 -0.16
CA ILE A 97 8.30 1.63 1.28
C ILE A 97 8.30 3.14 1.55
N VAL A 98 9.28 3.87 1.00
CA VAL A 98 9.39 5.32 1.20
C VAL A 98 8.16 6.04 0.64
N THR A 99 7.70 5.66 -0.55
CA THR A 99 6.55 6.31 -1.20
C THR A 99 5.26 6.09 -0.42
N MET A 100 5.01 4.88 0.08
CA MET A 100 3.82 4.57 0.87
C MET A 100 3.84 5.31 2.21
N ILE A 101 4.93 5.24 2.97
CA ILE A 101 5.05 5.91 4.26
C ILE A 101 4.87 7.42 4.10
N THR A 102 5.61 8.04 3.18
CA THR A 102 5.53 9.50 2.97
C THR A 102 4.19 9.94 2.40
N GLY A 103 3.57 9.13 1.52
CA GLY A 103 2.24 9.41 0.96
C GLY A 103 1.14 9.39 2.03
N PHE A 104 1.14 8.39 2.91
CA PHE A 104 0.17 8.31 4.02
C PHE A 104 0.40 9.40 5.08
N LEU A 105 1.66 9.73 5.40
CA LEU A 105 1.97 10.85 6.30
C LEU A 105 1.49 12.18 5.72
N LEU A 106 1.71 12.42 4.43
CA LEU A 106 1.19 13.60 3.73
C LEU A 106 -0.34 13.65 3.79
N ALA A 107 -1.02 12.54 3.49
CA ALA A 107 -2.48 12.46 3.59
C ALA A 107 -2.95 12.77 5.02
N GLY A 108 -2.28 12.22 6.04
CA GLY A 108 -2.56 12.51 7.44
C GLY A 108 -2.41 14.00 7.78
N VAL A 109 -1.36 14.66 7.29
CA VAL A 109 -1.17 16.09 7.48
C VAL A 109 -2.28 16.91 6.79
N PHE A 110 -2.66 16.54 5.56
CA PHE A 110 -3.74 17.22 4.84
C PHE A 110 -5.12 17.04 5.49
N LEU A 111 -5.40 15.88 6.07
CA LEU A 111 -6.67 15.58 6.72
C LEU A 111 -6.75 16.11 8.15
N ASN A 112 -5.62 16.40 8.80
CA ASN A 112 -5.56 16.84 10.20
C ASN A 112 -6.41 18.08 10.53
N PRO A 113 -6.58 19.09 9.65
CA PRO A 113 -7.48 20.22 9.92
C PRO A 113 -8.95 19.84 10.00
N PHE A 114 -9.36 18.77 9.32
CA PHE A 114 -10.76 18.33 9.18
C PHE A 114 -11.12 17.21 10.14
N MET A 115 -10.16 16.38 10.52
CA MET A 115 -10.33 15.17 11.29
C MET A 115 -9.31 15.10 12.42
N THR A 116 -9.63 14.30 13.47
CA THR A 116 -8.67 14.03 14.54
C THR A 116 -7.78 12.83 14.16
N ILE A 117 -6.49 12.89 14.52
CA ILE A 117 -5.60 11.74 14.34
C ILE A 117 -5.85 10.69 15.42
N GLU A 118 -6.11 11.16 16.64
CA GLU A 118 -6.36 10.31 17.81
C GLU A 118 -7.74 9.67 17.71
N THR A 119 -7.80 8.38 17.98
CA THR A 119 -9.05 7.62 18.01
C THR A 119 -9.58 7.59 19.43
N ARG A 120 -10.81 8.03 19.63
CA ARG A 120 -11.52 7.89 20.90
C ARG A 120 -12.48 6.71 20.78
N GLY A 121 -12.05 5.53 21.23
CA GLY A 121 -12.94 4.36 21.36
C GLY A 121 -13.28 3.67 20.05
N SER A 122 -12.29 3.42 19.18
CA SER A 122 -12.52 2.68 17.95
C SER A 122 -12.99 1.26 18.24
N SER A 123 -14.00 0.81 17.48
CA SER A 123 -14.48 -0.57 17.49
C SER A 123 -13.59 -1.51 16.67
N LEU A 124 -12.56 -0.98 16.00
CA LEU A 124 -11.66 -1.76 15.18
C LEU A 124 -10.58 -2.40 16.06
N TYR A 125 -10.54 -3.72 16.04
CA TYR A 125 -9.62 -4.51 16.85
C TYR A 125 -8.34 -4.77 16.07
N GLY A 126 -7.17 -4.63 16.73
CA GLY A 126 -5.88 -4.96 16.17
C GLY A 126 -4.77 -4.91 17.21
N ILE A 127 -3.63 -5.58 16.97
CA ILE A 127 -2.48 -5.61 17.90
C ILE A 127 -1.97 -4.20 18.20
N PHE A 128 -2.09 -3.29 17.24
CA PHE A 128 -1.62 -1.90 17.37
C PHE A 128 -2.68 -0.92 17.86
N GLN A 129 -3.86 -1.39 18.28
CA GLN A 129 -4.91 -0.54 18.84
C GLN A 129 -4.44 0.39 19.98
N PRO A 130 -3.56 -0.04 20.92
CA PRO A 130 -3.04 0.87 21.94
C PRO A 130 -2.30 2.08 21.38
N LEU A 131 -1.66 1.95 20.20
CA LEU A 131 -0.99 3.07 19.54
C LEU A 131 -1.98 4.07 18.94
N MET A 132 -3.13 3.61 18.44
CA MET A 132 -4.18 4.47 17.92
C MET A 132 -4.79 5.37 19.01
N ASN A 133 -4.98 4.81 20.21
CA ASN A 133 -5.60 5.50 21.36
C ASN A 133 -4.61 6.37 22.13
N SER A 134 -3.34 6.40 21.73
CA SER A 134 -2.27 7.15 22.36
C SER A 134 -1.83 8.32 21.49
N LYS A 135 -1.06 9.24 22.08
CA LYS A 135 -0.38 10.30 21.31
C LYS A 135 0.57 9.78 20.21
N ALA A 136 0.71 8.47 20.12
CA ALA A 136 1.54 7.77 19.12
C ALA A 136 0.77 7.35 17.86
N ALA A 137 -0.42 7.91 17.59
CA ALA A 137 -1.22 7.61 16.41
C ALA A 137 -0.46 7.80 15.07
N TRP A 138 0.49 8.73 15.02
CA TRP A 138 1.39 8.87 13.87
C TRP A 138 2.27 7.64 13.63
N ILE A 139 2.72 6.99 14.70
CA ILE A 139 3.51 5.73 14.60
C ILE A 139 2.62 4.63 14.04
N TYR A 140 1.36 4.56 14.46
CA TYR A 140 0.40 3.62 13.91
C TYR A 140 0.24 3.80 12.39
N LEU A 141 0.11 5.05 11.93
CA LEU A 141 -0.01 5.37 10.50
C LEU A 141 1.23 4.93 9.70
N VAL A 142 2.43 5.09 10.26
CA VAL A 142 3.68 4.58 9.66
C VAL A 142 3.68 3.06 9.60
N LEU A 143 3.31 2.37 10.67
CA LEU A 143 3.27 0.91 10.70
C LEU A 143 2.26 0.33 9.71
N MET A 144 1.08 0.97 9.61
CA MET A 144 0.04 0.57 8.68
C MET A 144 0.50 0.75 7.22
N SER A 145 1.10 1.89 6.89
CA SER A 145 1.64 2.15 5.54
C SER A 145 2.81 1.24 5.20
N PHE A 146 3.66 0.90 6.17
CA PHE A 146 4.74 -0.06 6.00
C PHE A 146 4.21 -1.47 5.70
N ASN A 147 3.19 -1.92 6.45
CA ASN A 147 2.56 -3.22 6.21
C ASN A 147 1.95 -3.30 4.81
N LEU A 148 1.25 -2.25 4.37
CA LEU A 148 0.73 -2.16 3.00
C LEU A 148 1.86 -2.22 1.96
N ALA A 149 2.95 -1.50 2.18
CA ALA A 149 4.12 -1.52 1.29
C ALA A 149 4.70 -2.93 1.16
N MET A 150 4.87 -3.64 2.30
CA MET A 150 5.38 -5.02 2.31
C MET A 150 4.47 -5.98 1.54
N SER A 151 3.17 -5.76 1.54
CA SER A 151 2.21 -6.56 0.76
C SER A 151 2.28 -6.26 -0.75
N ILE A 152 2.55 -5.03 -1.14
CA ILE A 152 2.62 -4.61 -2.55
C ILE A 152 3.94 -5.04 -3.22
N ILE A 153 5.05 -5.13 -2.47
CA ILE A 153 6.37 -5.47 -3.01
C ILE A 153 6.36 -6.79 -3.81
N PRO A 154 5.86 -7.94 -3.30
CA PRO A 154 5.84 -9.19 -4.06
C PRO A 154 4.99 -9.10 -5.33
N VAL A 155 3.91 -8.33 -5.32
CA VAL A 155 3.09 -8.08 -6.51
C VAL A 155 3.91 -7.34 -7.58
N CYS A 156 4.63 -6.28 -7.19
CA CYS A 156 5.48 -5.54 -8.11
C CYS A 156 6.67 -6.38 -8.63
N TYR A 157 7.21 -7.29 -7.83
CA TYR A 157 8.26 -8.21 -8.28
C TYR A 157 7.75 -9.18 -9.34
N LEU A 158 6.57 -9.78 -9.14
CA LEU A 158 5.95 -10.65 -10.13
C LEU A 158 5.58 -9.88 -11.41
N ALA A 159 5.05 -8.66 -11.26
CA ALA A 159 4.77 -7.78 -12.39
C ALA A 159 6.04 -7.41 -13.16
N ALA A 160 7.15 -7.15 -12.48
CA ALA A 160 8.45 -6.90 -13.09
C ALA A 160 8.96 -8.12 -13.87
N ALA A 161 8.77 -9.34 -13.35
CA ALA A 161 9.12 -10.57 -14.05
C ALA A 161 8.33 -10.71 -15.37
N VAL A 162 7.02 -10.41 -15.35
CA VAL A 162 6.18 -10.38 -16.57
C VAL A 162 6.66 -9.30 -17.55
N ALA A 163 7.04 -8.12 -17.05
CA ALA A 163 7.52 -7.01 -17.87
C ALA A 163 8.86 -7.32 -18.57
N ILE A 164 9.69 -8.21 -18.01
CA ILE A 164 10.92 -8.69 -18.66
C ILE A 164 10.58 -9.60 -19.84
N LEU A 165 9.56 -10.45 -19.73
CA LEU A 165 9.15 -11.37 -20.79
C LEU A 165 8.52 -10.62 -21.97
N LYS A 166 7.76 -9.58 -21.69
CA LYS A 166 7.14 -8.72 -22.71
C LYS A 166 7.37 -7.26 -22.36
N PRO A 167 8.37 -6.61 -22.96
CA PRO A 167 8.77 -5.25 -22.60
C PRO A 167 7.78 -4.20 -23.15
N ASP A 168 6.64 -4.07 -22.50
CA ASP A 168 5.60 -3.09 -22.78
C ASP A 168 5.13 -2.48 -21.46
N GLU A 169 5.05 -1.15 -21.41
CA GLU A 169 4.69 -0.40 -20.21
C GLU A 169 3.25 -0.70 -19.74
N TYR A 170 2.32 -0.85 -20.70
CA TYR A 170 0.92 -1.18 -20.38
C TYR A 170 0.80 -2.61 -19.84
N VAL A 171 1.58 -3.54 -20.41
CA VAL A 171 1.63 -4.93 -19.92
C VAL A 171 2.21 -4.98 -18.50
N ALA A 172 3.23 -4.17 -18.22
CA ALA A 172 3.84 -4.10 -16.90
C ALA A 172 2.85 -3.63 -15.82
N VAL A 173 2.09 -2.56 -16.10
CA VAL A 173 1.07 -2.06 -15.17
C VAL A 173 -0.10 -3.02 -15.04
N GLY A 174 -0.59 -3.53 -16.18
CA GLY A 174 -1.68 -4.52 -16.20
C GLY A 174 -1.32 -5.81 -15.48
N ALA A 175 -0.06 -6.26 -15.58
CA ALA A 175 0.44 -7.43 -14.85
C ALA A 175 0.37 -7.21 -13.33
N GLY A 176 0.74 -6.03 -12.83
CA GLY A 176 0.62 -5.71 -11.40
C GLY A 176 -0.81 -5.84 -10.89
N PHE A 177 -1.76 -5.27 -11.62
CA PHE A 177 -3.19 -5.39 -11.30
C PHE A 177 -3.67 -6.85 -11.35
N PHE A 178 -3.32 -7.58 -12.43
CA PHE A 178 -3.72 -8.98 -12.59
C PHE A 178 -3.14 -9.88 -11.50
N VAL A 179 -1.85 -9.74 -11.18
CA VAL A 179 -1.17 -10.50 -10.13
C VAL A 179 -1.80 -10.23 -8.76
N PHE A 180 -2.17 -8.97 -8.48
CA PHE A 180 -2.86 -8.62 -7.24
C PHE A 180 -4.16 -9.42 -7.08
N TYR A 181 -5.05 -9.38 -8.09
CA TYR A 181 -6.32 -10.12 -8.04
C TYR A 181 -6.13 -11.62 -8.04
N LEU A 182 -5.12 -12.13 -8.75
CA LEU A 182 -4.79 -13.54 -8.77
C LEU A 182 -4.35 -14.01 -7.36
N LEU A 183 -3.46 -13.28 -6.71
CA LEU A 183 -3.06 -13.58 -5.33
C LEU A 183 -4.24 -13.47 -4.37
N PHE A 184 -5.06 -12.44 -4.51
CA PHE A 184 -6.25 -12.24 -3.70
C PHE A 184 -7.22 -13.42 -3.83
N TYR A 185 -7.52 -13.86 -5.06
CA TYR A 185 -8.45 -14.96 -5.33
C TYR A 185 -7.90 -16.31 -4.84
N PHE A 186 -6.65 -16.64 -5.17
CA PHE A 186 -6.07 -17.91 -4.78
C PHE A 186 -5.81 -18.04 -3.28
N THR A 187 -5.47 -16.96 -2.60
CA THR A 187 -5.23 -17.00 -1.16
C THR A 187 -6.50 -16.83 -0.34
N GLY A 188 -7.62 -16.42 -0.95
CA GLY A 188 -8.91 -16.25 -0.26
C GLY A 188 -9.48 -17.53 0.34
N SER A 189 -9.10 -18.70 -0.19
CA SER A 189 -9.47 -20.01 0.34
C SER A 189 -8.52 -20.54 1.41
N LEU A 190 -7.39 -19.87 1.65
CA LEU A 190 -6.41 -20.29 2.65
C LEU A 190 -6.82 -19.82 4.05
N PRO A 191 -6.29 -20.47 5.11
CA PRO A 191 -6.47 -19.98 6.46
C PRO A 191 -6.12 -18.49 6.55
N TRP A 192 -6.89 -17.76 7.34
CA TRP A 192 -6.82 -16.31 7.45
C TRP A 192 -5.39 -15.74 7.57
N ILE A 193 -4.49 -16.39 8.32
CA ILE A 193 -3.07 -15.98 8.48
C ILE A 193 -2.33 -15.93 7.13
N LEU A 194 -2.70 -16.76 6.16
CA LEU A 194 -2.05 -16.86 4.85
C LEU A 194 -2.84 -16.14 3.75
N SER A 195 -4.00 -15.58 4.08
CA SER A 195 -4.81 -14.85 3.12
C SER A 195 -4.19 -13.49 2.83
N TYR A 196 -3.99 -13.19 1.55
CA TYR A 196 -3.41 -11.92 1.12
C TYR A 196 -4.27 -10.73 1.55
N SER A 197 -5.59 -10.88 1.62
CA SER A 197 -6.51 -9.84 2.07
C SER A 197 -6.28 -9.46 3.52
N SER A 198 -6.03 -10.43 4.40
CA SER A 198 -5.78 -10.17 5.81
C SER A 198 -4.41 -9.53 6.06
N LEU A 199 -3.39 -9.92 5.28
CA LEU A 199 -2.07 -9.30 5.35
C LEU A 199 -2.10 -7.83 4.96
N THR A 200 -3.00 -7.43 4.06
CA THR A 200 -3.11 -6.04 3.59
C THR A 200 -4.01 -5.17 4.46
N SER A 201 -5.03 -5.75 5.11
CA SER A 201 -6.05 -4.96 5.83
C SER A 201 -5.75 -4.71 7.30
N GLU A 202 -5.12 -5.66 7.99
CA GLU A 202 -4.88 -5.53 9.42
C GLU A 202 -3.60 -6.26 9.86
N PRO A 203 -2.54 -5.52 10.18
CA PRO A 203 -1.45 -6.11 10.94
C PRO A 203 -1.97 -6.45 12.33
N GLY A 204 -2.36 -7.69 12.53
CA GLY A 204 -2.68 -8.21 13.85
C GLY A 204 -4.12 -8.55 14.18
N ARG A 205 -5.03 -8.63 13.21
CA ARG A 205 -6.34 -9.25 13.45
C ARG A 205 -6.26 -10.75 13.77
N ALA A 206 -5.05 -11.34 13.63
CA ALA A 206 -4.71 -12.71 14.04
C ALA A 206 -4.80 -12.94 15.55
N SER A 207 -5.41 -12.07 16.28
CA SER A 207 -5.49 -12.26 17.69
C SER A 207 -6.87 -12.68 18.15
N VAL A 208 -6.91 -13.87 18.65
CA VAL A 208 -7.67 -14.31 19.84
C VAL A 208 -9.19 -14.50 19.70
N GLY A 209 -9.87 -13.90 18.71
CA GLY A 209 -11.34 -14.04 18.63
C GLY A 209 -11.85 -15.19 17.78
N GLU A 210 -11.10 -15.64 16.76
CA GLU A 210 -11.56 -16.63 15.78
C GLU A 210 -10.90 -18.01 15.90
N VAL A 211 -10.07 -18.24 16.91
CA VAL A 211 -9.59 -19.59 17.25
C VAL A 211 -10.63 -20.36 18.08
N ILE A 212 -11.78 -19.75 18.38
CA ILE A 212 -12.82 -20.34 19.26
C ILE A 212 -14.15 -20.55 18.52
N TYR A 213 -14.13 -20.76 17.19
CA TYR A 213 -15.29 -21.32 16.51
C TYR A 213 -14.86 -22.37 15.49
#